data_d19c2b0b1e129fbd77874595bf24e5d3
#
_entry.id   d19c2b0b1e129fbd77874595bf24e5d3
#
_cell.length_a   1.000
_cell.length_b   1.000
_cell.length_c   1.000
_cell.angle_alpha   90.00
_cell.angle_beta   90.00
_cell.angle_gamma   90.00
#
_symmetry.space_group_name_H-M   'P 1'
#
loop_
_entity.id
_entity.type
_entity.pdbx_description
1 polymer ?
#
loop_
_entity_poly.entity_id
_entity_poly.type
_entity_poly.pdbx_seq_one_letter_code
_entity_poly.pdbx_strand_id
1 'polypeptide(L)'
;MGYALGLLAFSDPIPLPFRIVFGLMAMLGIYGGIRHILFLFKRRSALSGGRERKGTVKLRGPLDDDATSALLSLKTAYGEWLLSVEPDDVMAHATALQEGMPARATVGEDEKPYSFEIAGKTIPLLSDAIVFKGMILKNVERFEGGLAERKAKQTGLKQQS
;
A
#
# COMPACT_ATOMS: atom_id res chain seq x y z
N MET A 1 -19.03 -33.89 27.48
CA MET A 1 -18.59 -33.94 26.06
C MET A 1 -17.35 -33.08 25.92
N GLY A 2 -16.17 -33.72 26.03
CA GLY A 2 -14.87 -33.05 25.94
C GLY A 2 -14.42 -33.03 24.51
N TYR A 3 -14.29 -31.85 23.95
CA TYR A 3 -13.49 -31.70 22.72
C TYR A 3 -12.02 -31.75 23.12
N ALA A 4 -11.42 -32.93 22.99
CA ALA A 4 -9.99 -33.08 22.99
C ALA A 4 -9.45 -32.29 21.80
N LEU A 5 -8.88 -31.12 22.06
CA LEU A 5 -7.92 -30.49 21.18
C LEU A 5 -6.77 -31.49 21.04
N GLY A 6 -6.83 -32.30 19.98
CA GLY A 6 -5.73 -33.14 19.54
C GLY A 6 -4.57 -32.24 19.19
N LEU A 7 -3.77 -31.89 20.17
CA LEU A 7 -2.38 -31.52 19.98
C LEU A 7 -1.78 -32.71 19.22
N LEU A 8 -1.64 -32.56 17.92
CA LEU A 8 -0.87 -33.45 17.09
C LEU A 8 0.50 -33.59 17.76
N ALA A 9 0.64 -34.65 18.54
CA ALA A 9 1.93 -35.12 18.99
C ALA A 9 2.66 -35.54 17.72
N PHE A 10 3.42 -34.62 17.12
CA PHE A 10 4.44 -34.97 16.13
C PHE A 10 5.45 -35.83 16.90
N SER A 11 5.27 -37.15 16.85
CA SER A 11 6.13 -38.13 17.52
C SER A 11 7.54 -38.13 16.96
N ASP A 12 7.73 -37.61 15.76
CA ASP A 12 9.05 -37.42 15.16
C ASP A 12 9.53 -35.97 15.34
N PRO A 13 10.75 -35.77 15.83
CA PRO A 13 11.30 -34.44 16.01
C PRO A 13 11.44 -33.77 14.64
N ILE A 14 10.71 -32.67 14.43
CA ILE A 14 10.82 -31.85 13.22
C ILE A 14 12.31 -31.56 12.95
N PRO A 15 12.84 -31.89 11.76
CA PRO A 15 14.24 -31.66 11.44
C PRO A 15 14.66 -30.20 11.71
N LEU A 16 15.86 -30.00 12.25
CA LEU A 16 16.39 -28.72 12.65
C LEU A 16 16.19 -27.58 11.62
N PRO A 17 16.42 -27.80 10.31
CA PRO A 17 16.21 -26.74 9.32
C PRO A 17 14.77 -26.23 9.25
N PHE A 18 13.78 -27.12 9.42
CA PHE A 18 12.36 -26.71 9.44
C PHE A 18 12.02 -25.88 10.69
N ARG A 19 12.58 -26.22 11.85
CA ARG A 19 12.40 -25.43 13.08
C ARG A 19 12.93 -24.01 12.91
N ILE A 20 14.08 -23.84 12.27
CA ILE A 20 14.67 -22.55 11.98
C ILE A 20 13.78 -21.74 11.03
N VAL A 21 13.31 -22.34 9.94
CA VAL A 21 12.43 -21.69 8.97
C VAL A 21 11.12 -21.26 9.62
N PHE A 22 10.45 -22.13 10.38
CA PHE A 22 9.22 -21.78 11.10
C PHE A 22 9.45 -20.71 12.16
N GLY A 23 10.58 -20.75 12.87
CA GLY A 23 10.95 -19.72 13.83
C GLY A 23 11.12 -18.36 13.16
N LEU A 24 11.82 -18.28 12.04
CA LEU A 24 11.97 -17.05 11.26
C LEU A 24 10.64 -16.53 10.71
N MET A 25 9.79 -17.40 10.18
CA MET A 25 8.46 -17.02 9.71
C MET A 25 7.58 -16.48 10.84
N ALA A 26 7.62 -17.13 12.01
CA ALA A 26 6.89 -16.65 13.20
C ALA A 26 7.39 -15.26 13.65
N MET A 27 8.71 -15.04 13.68
CA MET A 27 9.30 -13.75 14.02
C MET A 27 8.88 -12.65 13.02
N LEU A 28 8.90 -12.95 11.72
CA LEU A 28 8.43 -12.02 10.68
C LEU A 28 6.95 -11.70 10.82
N GLY A 29 6.12 -12.70 11.12
CA GLY A 29 4.69 -12.51 11.39
C GLY A 29 4.43 -11.62 12.61
N ILE A 30 5.13 -11.87 13.71
CA ILE A 30 5.04 -11.05 14.93
C ILE A 30 5.49 -9.61 14.65
N TYR A 31 6.64 -9.44 13.97
CA TYR A 31 7.14 -8.11 13.60
C TYR A 31 6.16 -7.34 12.71
N GLY A 32 5.60 -7.99 11.68
CA GLY A 32 4.58 -7.41 10.82
C GLY A 32 3.33 -7.02 11.58
N GLY A 33 2.85 -7.89 12.47
CA GLY A 33 1.69 -7.64 13.33
C GLY A 33 1.89 -6.44 14.25
N ILE A 34 3.03 -6.35 14.92
CA ILE A 34 3.37 -5.21 15.79
C ILE A 34 3.40 -3.91 14.98
N ARG A 35 4.06 -3.91 13.81
CA ARG A 35 4.11 -2.74 12.94
C ARG A 35 2.73 -2.29 12.49
N HIS A 36 1.85 -3.23 12.14
CA HIS A 36 0.48 -2.92 11.75
C HIS A 36 -0.32 -2.30 12.90
N ILE A 37 -0.22 -2.85 14.10
CA ILE A 37 -0.87 -2.29 15.30
C ILE A 37 -0.38 -0.86 15.56
N LEU A 38 0.93 -0.64 15.53
CA LEU A 38 1.50 0.70 15.72
C LEU A 38 1.03 1.68 14.65
N PHE A 39 0.90 1.25 13.39
CA PHE A 39 0.33 2.06 12.32
C PHE A 39 -1.12 2.45 12.64
N LEU A 40 -1.96 1.52 13.08
CA LEU A 40 -3.36 1.82 13.43
C LEU A 40 -3.48 2.83 14.58
N PHE A 41 -2.62 2.72 15.61
CA PHE A 41 -2.57 3.70 16.70
C PHE A 41 -2.16 5.09 16.22
N LYS A 42 -1.09 5.19 15.44
CA LYS A 42 -0.63 6.46 14.85
C LYS A 42 -1.67 7.08 13.94
N ARG A 43 -2.31 6.27 13.09
CA ARG A 43 -3.41 6.70 12.24
C ARG A 43 -4.55 7.28 13.05
N ARG A 44 -4.98 6.59 14.12
CA ARG A 44 -6.05 7.09 15.00
C ARG A 44 -5.66 8.43 15.65
N SER A 45 -4.44 8.56 16.14
CA SER A 45 -3.92 9.81 16.69
C SER A 45 -3.88 10.92 15.64
N ALA A 46 -3.41 10.63 14.42
CA ALA A 46 -3.38 11.61 13.33
C ALA A 46 -4.78 12.07 12.91
N LEU A 47 -5.77 11.17 12.89
CA LEU A 47 -7.15 11.53 12.54
C LEU A 47 -7.83 12.41 13.62
N SER A 48 -7.44 12.30 14.89
CA SER A 48 -8.01 13.08 16.00
C SER A 48 -7.34 14.41 16.27
N GLY A 49 -6.09 14.61 15.83
CA GLY A 49 -5.32 15.83 16.12
C GLY A 49 -4.19 16.10 15.15
N GLY A 50 -4.19 15.44 14.00
CA GLY A 50 -3.17 15.61 12.97
C GLY A 50 -3.24 16.95 12.25
N ARG A 51 -2.16 17.27 11.56
CA ARG A 51 -2.04 18.51 10.77
C ARG A 51 -2.43 18.23 9.33
N GLU A 52 -3.12 19.19 8.71
CA GLU A 52 -3.42 19.10 7.28
C GLU A 52 -2.26 19.63 6.44
N ARG A 53 -1.97 18.93 5.35
CA ARG A 53 -0.99 19.30 4.34
C ARG A 53 -1.62 19.27 2.96
N LYS A 54 -1.53 20.36 2.22
CA LYS A 54 -1.95 20.42 0.82
C LYS A 54 -0.91 19.73 -0.05
N GLY A 55 -1.38 19.02 -1.07
CA GLY A 55 -0.52 18.33 -2.00
C GLY A 55 -1.26 17.95 -3.28
N THR A 56 -0.58 17.16 -4.10
CA THR A 56 -1.15 16.56 -5.32
C THR A 56 -0.98 15.06 -5.23
N VAL A 57 -2.07 14.34 -5.46
CA VAL A 57 -2.10 12.87 -5.53
C VAL A 57 -2.14 12.43 -6.98
N LYS A 58 -1.32 11.45 -7.32
CA LYS A 58 -1.26 10.86 -8.66
C LYS A 58 -1.31 9.33 -8.56
N LEU A 59 -2.13 8.71 -9.42
CA LEU A 59 -2.19 7.25 -9.53
C LEU A 59 -0.88 6.71 -10.12
N ARG A 60 -0.37 5.63 -9.53
CA ARG A 60 0.83 4.92 -9.95
C ARG A 60 0.48 3.47 -10.29
N GLY A 61 0.64 3.13 -11.54
CA GLY A 61 0.28 1.80 -12.04
C GLY A 61 -1.18 1.65 -12.46
N PRO A 62 -1.54 0.47 -12.99
CA PRO A 62 -2.90 0.18 -13.40
C PRO A 62 -3.79 0.02 -12.16
N LEU A 63 -5.04 0.42 -12.33
CA LEU A 63 -6.12 0.12 -11.41
C LEU A 63 -6.99 -0.93 -12.10
N ASP A 64 -6.72 -2.19 -11.80
CA ASP A 64 -7.45 -3.33 -12.35
C ASP A 64 -8.56 -3.75 -11.36
N ASP A 65 -9.65 -4.33 -11.86
CA ASP A 65 -10.79 -4.75 -11.04
C ASP A 65 -10.43 -5.79 -9.97
N ASP A 66 -9.34 -6.56 -10.21
CA ASP A 66 -8.83 -7.58 -9.28
C ASP A 66 -7.73 -7.03 -8.34
N ALA A 67 -7.43 -5.72 -8.40
CA ALA A 67 -6.39 -5.15 -7.58
C ALA A 67 -6.78 -5.17 -6.09
N THR A 68 -5.91 -5.70 -5.23
CA THR A 68 -6.10 -5.69 -3.77
C THR A 68 -5.77 -4.34 -3.14
N SER A 69 -5.07 -3.47 -3.87
CA SER A 69 -4.75 -2.10 -3.44
C SER A 69 -4.40 -1.23 -4.63
N ALA A 70 -4.76 0.05 -4.55
CA ALA A 70 -4.32 1.08 -5.47
C ALA A 70 -3.07 1.78 -4.92
N LEU A 71 -2.08 1.98 -5.79
CA LEU A 71 -0.86 2.71 -5.46
C LEU A 71 -0.95 4.14 -5.94
N LEU A 72 -0.74 5.08 -5.04
CA LEU A 72 -0.78 6.52 -5.32
C LEU A 72 0.53 7.17 -4.88
N SER A 73 0.99 8.21 -5.57
CA SER A 73 2.00 9.11 -5.02
C SER A 73 1.32 10.38 -4.53
N LEU A 74 1.66 10.81 -3.33
CA LEU A 74 1.27 12.10 -2.76
C LEU A 74 2.50 13.01 -2.72
N LYS A 75 2.46 14.10 -3.44
CA LYS A 75 3.51 15.13 -3.42
C LYS A 75 3.02 16.32 -2.61
N THR A 76 3.76 16.65 -1.55
CA THR A 76 3.53 17.81 -0.68
C THR A 76 4.76 18.72 -0.69
N ALA A 77 4.69 19.87 -0.04
CA ALA A 77 5.86 20.74 0.16
C ALA A 77 6.97 20.07 1.00
N TYR A 78 6.66 19.05 1.77
CA TYR A 78 7.57 18.37 2.71
C TYR A 78 8.13 17.05 2.17
N GLY A 79 7.68 16.60 1.01
CA GLY A 79 8.16 15.37 0.40
C GLY A 79 7.14 14.70 -0.50
N GLU A 80 7.57 13.59 -1.08
CA GLU A 80 6.74 12.73 -1.89
C GLU A 80 6.63 11.34 -1.23
N TRP A 81 5.41 10.82 -1.19
CA TRP A 81 5.05 9.61 -0.48
C TRP A 81 4.34 8.64 -1.40
N LEU A 82 4.68 7.37 -1.31
CA LEU A 82 3.92 6.28 -1.93
C LEU A 82 2.88 5.79 -0.93
N LEU A 83 1.63 5.75 -1.36
CA LEU A 83 0.45 5.43 -0.57
C LEU A 83 -0.21 4.17 -1.12
N SER A 84 -0.74 3.34 -0.24
CA SER A 84 -1.61 2.21 -0.58
C SER A 84 -3.00 2.45 -0.03
N VAL A 85 -4.01 2.36 -0.89
CA VAL A 85 -5.43 2.59 -0.55
C VAL A 85 -6.33 1.52 -1.16
N GLU A 86 -7.56 1.45 -0.68
CA GLU A 86 -8.61 0.61 -1.26
C GLU A 86 -8.90 1.07 -2.71
N PRO A 87 -8.93 0.16 -3.70
CA PRO A 87 -9.22 0.53 -5.09
C PRO A 87 -10.56 1.23 -5.26
N ASP A 88 -11.60 0.75 -4.60
CA ASP A 88 -12.97 1.27 -4.67
C ASP A 88 -13.07 2.74 -4.23
N ASP A 89 -12.19 3.16 -3.32
CA ASP A 89 -12.17 4.53 -2.83
C ASP A 89 -11.71 5.55 -3.88
N VAL A 90 -10.94 5.11 -4.87
CA VAL A 90 -10.31 5.96 -5.89
C VAL A 90 -10.75 5.67 -7.32
N MET A 91 -11.45 4.56 -7.56
CA MET A 91 -11.91 4.12 -8.87
C MET A 91 -12.67 5.22 -9.63
N ALA A 92 -13.61 5.89 -8.96
CA ALA A 92 -14.41 6.96 -9.55
C ALA A 92 -13.57 8.17 -10.05
N HIS A 93 -12.33 8.31 -9.57
CA HIS A 93 -11.44 9.41 -9.90
C HIS A 93 -10.19 8.94 -10.66
N ALA A 94 -10.14 7.69 -11.12
CA ALA A 94 -8.95 7.07 -11.71
C ALA A 94 -8.32 7.90 -12.84
N THR A 95 -9.13 8.38 -13.78
CA THR A 95 -8.65 9.19 -14.91
C THR A 95 -8.03 10.51 -14.44
N ALA A 96 -8.71 11.23 -13.55
CA ALA A 96 -8.20 12.49 -13.02
C ALA A 96 -6.95 12.30 -12.16
N LEU A 97 -6.87 11.18 -11.43
CA LEU A 97 -5.70 10.79 -10.63
C LEU A 97 -4.48 10.44 -11.50
N GLN A 98 -4.66 9.98 -12.74
CA GLN A 98 -3.54 9.77 -13.68
C GLN A 98 -2.87 11.10 -14.05
N GLU A 99 -3.63 12.17 -14.19
CA GLU A 99 -3.12 13.52 -14.47
C GLU A 99 -2.58 14.19 -13.19
N GLY A 100 -3.16 13.86 -12.05
CA GLY A 100 -2.85 14.39 -10.73
C GLY A 100 -3.95 15.31 -10.21
N MET A 101 -4.46 15.00 -9.02
CA MET A 101 -5.53 15.75 -8.36
C MET A 101 -5.02 16.49 -7.12
N PRO A 102 -5.53 17.69 -6.84
CA PRO A 102 -5.27 18.34 -5.57
C PRO A 102 -5.85 17.53 -4.42
N ALA A 103 -5.09 17.42 -3.34
CA ALA A 103 -5.48 16.67 -2.16
C ALA A 103 -5.05 17.39 -0.88
N ARG A 104 -5.74 17.08 0.23
CA ARG A 104 -5.34 17.45 1.59
C ARG A 104 -4.97 16.18 2.34
N ALA A 105 -3.75 16.07 2.79
CA ALA A 105 -3.29 14.93 3.57
C ALA A 105 -3.35 15.26 5.06
N THR A 106 -3.86 14.32 5.86
CA THR A 106 -3.75 14.37 7.32
C THR A 106 -2.46 13.68 7.72
N VAL A 107 -1.53 14.43 8.28
CA VAL A 107 -0.22 13.94 8.71
C VAL A 107 -0.12 13.85 10.22
N GLY A 108 0.61 12.85 10.71
CA GLY A 108 0.93 12.72 12.13
C GLY A 108 2.08 13.62 12.57
N GLU A 109 2.54 13.44 13.80
CA GLU A 109 3.70 14.14 14.34
C GLU A 109 4.99 13.80 13.59
N ASP A 110 5.06 12.60 13.00
CA ASP A 110 6.17 12.11 12.17
C ASP A 110 6.14 12.63 10.72
N GLU A 111 5.28 13.62 10.42
CA GLU A 111 5.04 14.21 9.10
C GLU A 111 4.62 13.19 8.03
N LYS A 112 4.30 11.97 8.40
CA LYS A 112 3.78 10.96 7.47
C LYS A 112 2.28 11.13 7.26
N PRO A 113 1.78 10.95 6.02
CA PRO A 113 0.36 10.91 5.75
C PRO A 113 -0.26 9.60 6.28
N TYR A 114 -1.45 9.71 6.88
CA TYR A 114 -2.27 8.59 7.37
C TYR A 114 -3.64 8.52 6.70
N SER A 115 -4.08 9.61 6.10
CA SER A 115 -5.23 9.71 5.21
C SER A 115 -5.04 10.90 4.30
N PHE A 116 -5.85 10.98 3.26
CA PHE A 116 -5.94 12.18 2.43
C PHE A 116 -7.38 12.38 1.96
N GLU A 117 -7.70 13.60 1.60
CA GLU A 117 -9.01 14.00 1.09
C GLU A 117 -8.87 14.40 -0.38
N ILE A 118 -9.73 13.83 -1.23
CA ILE A 118 -9.95 14.23 -2.62
C ILE A 118 -11.44 14.43 -2.88
N ALA A 119 -11.81 15.49 -3.56
CA ALA A 119 -13.19 15.81 -3.91
C ALA A 119 -14.17 15.76 -2.69
N GLY A 120 -13.71 16.12 -1.49
CA GLY A 120 -14.50 16.08 -0.26
C GLY A 120 -14.63 14.71 0.40
N LYS A 121 -14.03 13.66 -0.16
CA LYS A 121 -14.01 12.31 0.44
C LYS A 121 -12.67 12.05 1.12
N THR A 122 -12.71 11.69 2.40
CA THR A 122 -11.51 11.26 3.15
C THR A 122 -11.21 9.80 2.86
N ILE A 123 -10.01 9.52 2.37
CA ILE A 123 -9.53 8.20 2.02
C ILE A 123 -8.46 7.77 3.01
N PRO A 124 -8.70 6.69 3.76
CA PRO A 124 -7.72 6.16 4.70
C PRO A 124 -6.65 5.33 3.99
N LEU A 125 -5.41 5.35 4.51
CA LEU A 125 -4.37 4.48 4.01
C LEU A 125 -4.53 3.05 4.55
N LEU A 126 -4.19 2.05 3.74
CA LEU A 126 -4.16 0.63 4.14
C LEU A 126 -2.88 0.30 4.93
N SER A 127 -1.79 1.00 4.67
CA SER A 127 -0.49 0.77 5.28
C SER A 127 0.29 2.07 5.50
N ASP A 128 1.42 1.97 6.20
CA ASP A 128 2.36 3.08 6.35
C ASP A 128 2.74 3.68 4.99
N ALA A 129 2.70 5.00 4.90
CA ALA A 129 3.22 5.73 3.75
C ALA A 129 4.74 5.56 3.65
N ILE A 130 5.22 5.31 2.43
CA ILE A 130 6.63 5.10 2.15
C ILE A 130 7.18 6.33 1.43
N VAL A 131 8.37 6.81 1.85
CA VAL A 131 9.02 7.94 1.17
C VAL A 131 9.33 7.56 -0.28
N PHE A 132 8.76 8.31 -1.23
CA PHE A 132 8.83 8.02 -2.66
C PHE A 132 10.06 8.69 -3.29
N LYS A 133 11.23 8.07 -3.10
CA LYS A 133 12.51 8.53 -3.66
C LYS A 133 13.50 7.39 -3.86
N GLY A 134 14.59 7.65 -4.56
CA GLY A 134 15.69 6.72 -4.73
C GLY A 134 15.30 5.44 -5.46
N MET A 135 15.58 4.28 -4.85
CA MET A 135 15.32 2.97 -5.45
C MET A 135 13.83 2.70 -5.67
N ILE A 136 12.96 3.15 -4.76
CA ILE A 136 11.50 2.97 -4.87
C ILE A 136 10.97 3.71 -6.09
N LEU A 137 11.36 4.96 -6.28
CA LEU A 137 11.01 5.76 -7.45
C LEU A 137 11.43 5.03 -8.75
N LYS A 138 12.70 4.62 -8.84
CA LYS A 138 13.24 3.91 -10.02
C LYS A 138 12.47 2.60 -10.31
N ASN A 139 12.09 1.86 -9.29
CA ASN A 139 11.36 0.61 -9.48
C ASN A 139 9.94 0.85 -9.99
N VAL A 140 9.23 1.86 -9.46
CA VAL A 140 7.89 2.22 -9.91
C VAL A 140 7.93 2.75 -11.35
N GLU A 141 8.87 3.64 -11.70
CA GLU A 141 9.04 4.14 -13.06
C GLU A 141 9.36 3.02 -14.06
N ARG A 142 10.20 2.06 -13.67
CA ARG A 142 10.49 0.88 -14.51
C ARG A 142 9.25 0.02 -14.73
N PHE A 143 8.44 -0.17 -13.71
CA PHE A 143 7.19 -0.92 -13.79
C PHE A 143 6.18 -0.21 -14.69
N GLU A 144 5.99 1.10 -14.52
CA GLU A 144 5.12 1.92 -15.38
C GLU A 144 5.56 1.86 -16.85
N GLY A 145 6.87 1.98 -17.11
CA GLY A 145 7.45 1.85 -18.47
C GLY A 145 7.17 0.48 -19.10
N GLY A 146 7.38 -0.61 -18.36
CA GLY A 146 7.08 -1.96 -18.83
C GLY A 146 5.61 -2.21 -19.12
N LEU A 147 4.70 -1.61 -18.36
CA LEU A 147 3.25 -1.67 -18.63
C LEU A 147 2.85 -0.89 -19.89
N ALA A 148 3.43 0.30 -20.11
CA ALA A 148 3.19 1.11 -21.31
C ALA A 148 3.62 0.35 -22.56
N GLU A 149 4.79 -0.30 -22.55
CA GLU A 149 5.25 -1.13 -23.66
C GLU A 149 4.32 -2.32 -23.95
N ARG A 150 3.84 -3.01 -22.92
CA ARG A 150 2.89 -4.12 -23.08
C ARG A 150 1.57 -3.66 -23.69
N LYS A 151 1.02 -2.54 -23.23
CA LYS A 151 -0.20 -1.95 -23.80
C LYS A 151 0.00 -1.56 -25.26
N ALA A 152 1.11 -0.94 -25.61
CA ALA A 152 1.43 -0.56 -26.99
C ALA A 152 1.51 -1.79 -27.92
N LYS A 153 2.15 -2.88 -27.46
CA LYS A 153 2.21 -4.15 -28.22
C LYS A 153 0.83 -4.77 -28.43
N GLN A 154 -0.04 -4.78 -27.40
CA GLN A 154 -1.40 -5.32 -27.52
C GLN A 154 -2.28 -4.49 -28.47
N THR A 155 -2.14 -3.17 -28.44
CA THR A 155 -2.89 -2.29 -29.35
C THR A 155 -2.42 -2.45 -30.79
N GLY A 156 -1.12 -2.60 -31.03
CA GLY A 156 -0.56 -2.85 -32.35
C GLY A 156 -1.00 -4.19 -32.96
N LEU A 157 -1.15 -5.25 -32.16
CA LEU A 157 -1.64 -6.54 -32.59
C LEU A 157 -3.13 -6.52 -32.98
N LYS A 158 -3.94 -5.70 -32.31
CA LYS A 158 -5.40 -5.55 -32.63
C LYS A 158 -5.66 -4.74 -33.90
N GLN A 159 -4.70 -3.97 -34.39
CA GLN A 159 -4.82 -3.21 -35.64
C GLN A 159 -4.38 -4.01 -36.89
N GLN A 160 -3.76 -5.18 -36.70
CA GLN A 160 -3.29 -6.05 -37.80
C GLN A 160 -4.21 -7.26 -38.08
N SER A 161 -5.27 -7.42 -37.32
CA SER A 161 -6.30 -8.46 -37.52
C SER A 161 -7.61 -7.84 -37.97
#